data_74db93fb113a26c70695e4c25e5debb7
#
_entry.id   74db93fb113a26c70695e4c25e5debb7
#
_cell.length_a   1.000
_cell.length_b   1.000
_cell.length_c   1.000
_cell.angle_alpha   90.00
_cell.angle_beta   90.00
_cell.angle_gamma   90.00
#
_symmetry.space_group_name_H-M   'P 1'
#
loop_
_entity.id
_entity.type
_entity.pdbx_description
1 polymer ?
#
loop_
_entity_poly.entity_id
_entity_poly.type
_entity_poly.pdbx_seq_one_letter_code
_entity_poly.pdbx_strand_id
1 'polypeptide(L)'
;MGIQNTYDVRYEIKILYKLFYKMKLEWLSSRISSLIGWARAGSLWPLTFGLACCAVEMIHAAVSRYDMDRFGIVLRASPRQSDLIIVAGTLTNKMAPCLRRLYEQMTEPRWVLSMGSCANGGGYYHYSYSVVRGCDRILPVDAYAPGCPPTAEALIFSLIQLQGKIGFLLSELNSQSEWYGNDHI
;
A
#
# COMPACT_ATOMS: atom_id res chain seq x y z
N MET A 1 -12.27 -60.45 -21.56
CA MET A 1 -12.75 -59.41 -20.64
C MET A 1 -11.60 -59.04 -19.69
N GLY A 2 -10.71 -58.11 -20.01
CA GLY A 2 -9.55 -57.84 -19.12
C GLY A 2 -8.58 -56.72 -19.55
N ILE A 3 -8.86 -55.92 -20.58
CA ILE A 3 -7.89 -54.93 -21.09
C ILE A 3 -8.39 -53.47 -20.95
N GLN A 4 -9.64 -53.22 -20.61
CA GLN A 4 -10.19 -51.88 -20.48
C GLN A 4 -9.86 -51.17 -19.15
N ASN A 5 -9.48 -51.87 -18.08
CA ASN A 5 -9.25 -51.30 -16.78
C ASN A 5 -7.88 -50.64 -16.55
N THR A 6 -6.88 -50.91 -17.40
CA THR A 6 -5.52 -50.38 -17.21
C THR A 6 -5.34 -48.95 -17.78
N TYR A 7 -6.15 -48.56 -18.75
CA TYR A 7 -6.10 -47.18 -19.31
C TYR A 7 -6.77 -46.16 -18.40
N ASP A 8 -7.86 -46.55 -17.74
CA ASP A 8 -8.59 -45.72 -16.80
C ASP A 8 -7.75 -45.33 -15.55
N VAL A 9 -7.06 -46.31 -14.99
CA VAL A 9 -6.22 -46.09 -13.78
C VAL A 9 -5.03 -45.18 -14.10
N ARG A 10 -4.45 -45.23 -15.30
CA ARG A 10 -3.35 -44.34 -15.72
C ARG A 10 -3.83 -42.91 -15.94
N TYR A 11 -5.05 -42.71 -16.37
CA TYR A 11 -5.65 -41.39 -16.57
C TYR A 11 -5.97 -40.74 -15.24
N GLU A 12 -6.57 -41.47 -14.30
CA GLU A 12 -6.83 -41.03 -12.93
C GLU A 12 -5.53 -40.66 -12.18
N ILE A 13 -4.48 -41.45 -12.30
CA ILE A 13 -3.18 -41.13 -11.68
C ILE A 13 -2.55 -39.87 -12.28
N LYS A 14 -2.69 -39.62 -13.59
CA LYS A 14 -2.20 -38.39 -14.22
C LYS A 14 -2.97 -37.17 -13.77
N ILE A 15 -4.29 -37.27 -13.58
CA ILE A 15 -5.13 -36.18 -13.09
C ILE A 15 -4.79 -35.87 -11.62
N LEU A 16 -4.67 -36.89 -10.78
CA LEU A 16 -4.26 -36.78 -9.38
C LEU A 16 -2.87 -36.15 -9.25
N TYR A 17 -1.90 -36.58 -10.08
CA TYR A 17 -0.56 -35.98 -10.07
C TYR A 17 -0.58 -34.51 -10.49
N LYS A 18 -1.38 -34.15 -11.52
CA LYS A 18 -1.53 -32.76 -11.99
C LYS A 18 -2.20 -31.87 -10.95
N LEU A 19 -3.22 -32.39 -10.25
CA LEU A 19 -3.89 -31.72 -9.14
C LEU A 19 -2.95 -31.52 -7.94
N PHE A 20 -2.19 -32.56 -7.59
CA PHE A 20 -1.23 -32.51 -6.47
C PHE A 20 -0.08 -31.53 -6.73
N TYR A 21 0.39 -31.49 -7.98
CA TYR A 21 1.43 -30.54 -8.42
C TYR A 21 0.89 -29.10 -8.42
N LYS A 22 -0.33 -28.88 -8.89
CA LYS A 22 -1.00 -27.58 -8.87
C LYS A 22 -1.18 -27.07 -7.44
N MET A 23 -1.69 -27.92 -6.53
CA MET A 23 -1.83 -27.58 -5.10
C MET A 23 -0.50 -27.22 -4.42
N LYS A 24 0.58 -27.97 -4.70
CA LYS A 24 1.92 -27.63 -4.18
C LYS A 24 2.43 -26.30 -4.71
N LEU A 25 2.19 -25.99 -5.97
CA LEU A 25 2.62 -24.75 -6.60
C LEU A 25 1.85 -23.54 -6.01
N GLU A 26 0.55 -23.67 -5.82
CA GLU A 26 -0.32 -22.67 -5.19
C GLU A 26 0.08 -22.40 -3.73
N TRP A 27 0.32 -23.46 -2.95
CA TRP A 27 0.81 -23.33 -1.59
C TRP A 27 2.17 -22.61 -1.53
N LEU A 28 3.10 -22.94 -2.43
CA LEU A 28 4.41 -22.29 -2.48
C LEU A 28 4.30 -20.81 -2.87
N SER A 29 3.46 -20.48 -3.86
CA SER A 29 3.22 -19.10 -4.29
C SER A 29 2.59 -18.26 -3.18
N SER A 30 1.63 -18.81 -2.43
CA SER A 30 1.01 -18.18 -1.26
C SER A 30 2.04 -17.89 -0.16
N ARG A 31 2.97 -18.79 0.13
CA ARG A 31 4.04 -18.58 1.10
C ARG A 31 5.03 -17.51 0.67
N ILE A 32 5.42 -17.50 -0.60
CA ILE A 32 6.33 -16.49 -1.15
C ILE A 32 5.71 -15.10 -1.11
N SER A 33 4.44 -14.96 -1.48
CA SER A 33 3.79 -13.65 -1.45
C SER A 33 3.51 -13.17 -0.02
N SER A 34 3.28 -14.04 0.95
CA SER A 34 3.22 -13.67 2.37
C SER A 34 4.57 -13.13 2.88
N LEU A 35 5.68 -13.74 2.47
CA LEU A 35 7.03 -13.24 2.79
C LEU A 35 7.31 -11.89 2.14
N ILE A 36 6.92 -11.70 0.88
CA ILE A 36 7.05 -10.41 0.18
C ILE A 36 6.19 -9.34 0.86
N GLY A 37 4.98 -9.69 1.27
CA GLY A 37 4.08 -8.80 2.01
C GLY A 37 4.66 -8.35 3.34
N TRP A 38 5.21 -9.28 4.11
CA TRP A 38 5.90 -8.98 5.36
C TRP A 38 7.12 -8.08 5.15
N ALA A 39 7.95 -8.36 4.14
CA ALA A 39 9.12 -7.55 3.82
C ALA A 39 8.74 -6.12 3.40
N ARG A 40 7.70 -5.95 2.57
CA ARG A 40 7.19 -4.62 2.17
C ARG A 40 6.58 -3.85 3.32
N ALA A 41 5.80 -4.51 4.18
CA ALA A 41 5.24 -3.87 5.37
C ALA A 41 6.34 -3.40 6.34
N GLY A 42 7.42 -4.16 6.49
CA GLY A 42 8.55 -3.82 7.35
C GLY A 42 9.54 -2.80 6.77
N SER A 43 9.43 -2.44 5.48
CA SER A 43 10.32 -1.49 4.81
C SER A 43 9.49 -0.53 3.94
N LEU A 44 8.90 0.48 4.56
CA LEU A 44 8.05 1.47 3.90
C LEU A 44 8.83 2.77 3.71
N TRP A 45 8.95 3.23 2.46
CA TRP A 45 9.75 4.39 2.10
C TRP A 45 8.88 5.55 1.60
N PRO A 46 8.51 6.48 2.50
CA PRO A 46 7.70 7.64 2.13
C PRO A 46 8.47 8.66 1.29
N LEU A 47 7.76 9.21 0.28
CA LEU A 47 8.22 10.39 -0.44
C LEU A 47 8.11 11.63 0.46
N THR A 48 9.20 12.40 0.55
CA THR A 48 9.22 13.70 1.23
C THR A 48 8.47 14.75 0.41
N PHE A 49 7.14 14.77 0.52
CA PHE A 49 6.28 15.73 -0.17
C PHE A 49 5.59 16.63 0.85
N GLY A 50 6.29 17.70 1.24
CA GLY A 50 5.81 18.67 2.23
C GLY A 50 5.26 19.93 1.57
N LEU A 51 4.04 20.32 1.92
CA LEU A 51 3.37 21.51 1.38
C LEU A 51 3.23 22.64 2.40
N ALA A 52 3.09 22.31 3.69
CA ALA A 52 2.84 23.31 4.76
C ALA A 52 3.31 22.78 6.13
N CYS A 53 2.65 23.23 7.21
CA CYS A 53 3.02 22.91 8.60
C CYS A 53 3.06 21.41 8.92
N CYS A 54 2.23 20.58 8.30
CA CYS A 54 2.29 19.13 8.47
C CYS A 54 3.64 18.53 8.03
N ALA A 55 4.31 19.15 7.05
CA ALA A 55 5.65 18.72 6.64
C ALA A 55 6.69 18.90 7.75
N VAL A 56 6.58 19.95 8.55
CA VAL A 56 7.47 20.19 9.69
C VAL A 56 7.29 19.10 10.75
N GLU A 57 6.04 18.71 11.04
CA GLU A 57 5.75 17.63 11.98
C GLU A 57 6.22 16.26 11.42
N MET A 58 6.10 16.04 10.12
CA MET A 58 6.64 14.85 9.45
C MET A 58 8.16 14.77 9.60
N ILE A 59 8.89 15.88 9.43
CA ILE A 59 10.33 15.95 9.67
C ILE A 59 10.63 15.71 11.14
N HIS A 60 9.86 16.29 12.06
CA HIS A 60 10.02 16.07 13.50
C HIS A 60 9.86 14.60 13.89
N ALA A 61 8.91 13.89 13.28
CA ALA A 61 8.73 12.45 13.49
C ALA A 61 9.93 11.61 13.00
N ALA A 62 10.67 12.10 11.99
CA ALA A 62 11.83 11.41 11.43
C ALA A 62 13.13 11.63 12.22
N VAL A 63 13.21 12.71 13.03
CA VAL A 63 14.43 13.02 13.80
C VAL A 63 14.53 12.21 15.09
N SER A 64 15.64 12.37 15.79
CA SER A 64 16.11 11.53 16.90
C SER A 64 15.12 11.28 18.03
N ARG A 65 14.18 12.19 18.28
CA ARG A 65 13.21 12.04 19.38
C ARG A 65 12.24 10.88 19.16
N TYR A 66 11.74 10.72 17.93
CA TYR A 66 10.72 9.71 17.57
C TYR A 66 11.30 8.57 16.74
N ASP A 67 12.27 8.89 15.87
CA ASP A 67 13.07 7.94 15.10
C ASP A 67 12.21 6.93 14.30
N MET A 68 11.58 7.41 13.23
CA MET A 68 10.78 6.54 12.35
C MET A 68 11.59 5.43 11.70
N ASP A 69 12.92 5.59 11.58
CA ASP A 69 13.79 4.60 10.94
C ASP A 69 13.76 3.25 11.67
N ARG A 70 13.57 3.24 13.00
CA ARG A 70 13.43 2.00 13.79
C ARG A 70 12.22 1.15 13.42
N PHE A 71 11.21 1.77 12.76
CA PHE A 71 10.04 1.05 12.24
C PHE A 71 10.21 0.65 10.76
N GLY A 72 11.40 0.84 10.18
CA GLY A 72 11.67 0.58 8.77
C GLY A 72 11.12 1.65 7.83
N ILE A 73 10.80 2.86 8.36
CA ILE A 73 10.18 3.95 7.61
C ILE A 73 11.25 5.01 7.32
N VAL A 74 11.77 5.02 6.09
CA VAL A 74 12.87 5.91 5.67
C VAL A 74 12.37 6.89 4.62
N LEU A 75 12.46 8.18 4.91
CA LEU A 75 12.08 9.24 3.98
C LEU A 75 12.99 9.29 2.74
N ARG A 76 12.38 9.37 1.57
CA ARG A 76 13.09 9.48 0.28
C ARG A 76 12.68 10.73 -0.47
N ALA A 77 13.61 11.30 -1.22
CA ALA A 77 13.39 12.53 -2.01
C ALA A 77 12.87 12.25 -3.43
N SER A 78 13.02 11.02 -3.93
CA SER A 78 12.64 10.65 -5.29
C SER A 78 11.38 9.78 -5.32
N PRO A 79 10.37 10.09 -6.16
CA PRO A 79 9.18 9.26 -6.30
C PRO A 79 9.48 7.86 -6.84
N ARG A 80 10.54 7.70 -7.63
CA ARG A 80 10.97 6.40 -8.16
C ARG A 80 11.62 5.48 -7.12
N GLN A 81 11.99 6.03 -5.96
CA GLN A 81 12.57 5.29 -4.84
C GLN A 81 11.62 5.19 -3.65
N SER A 82 10.36 5.60 -3.82
CA SER A 82 9.38 5.67 -2.76
C SER A 82 8.19 4.75 -3.04
N ASP A 83 7.68 4.12 -1.99
CA ASP A 83 6.53 3.22 -2.03
C ASP A 83 5.27 3.89 -1.50
N LEU A 84 5.42 4.95 -0.71
CA LEU A 84 4.36 5.71 -0.07
C LEU A 84 4.49 7.19 -0.41
N ILE A 85 3.39 7.89 -0.65
CA ILE A 85 3.35 9.35 -0.65
C ILE A 85 2.57 9.85 0.57
N ILE A 86 3.19 10.73 1.37
CA ILE A 86 2.52 11.42 2.47
C ILE A 86 2.16 12.81 1.98
N VAL A 87 0.87 13.09 1.81
CA VAL A 87 0.39 14.42 1.45
C VAL A 87 0.32 15.25 2.72
N ALA A 88 1.39 16.00 3.01
CA ALA A 88 1.57 16.73 4.26
C ALA A 88 1.33 18.24 4.08
N GLY A 89 0.10 18.66 4.15
CA GLY A 89 -0.27 20.10 4.13
C GLY A 89 -1.43 20.43 3.19
N THR A 90 -1.59 21.73 2.91
CA THR A 90 -2.69 22.25 2.10
C THR A 90 -2.43 22.02 0.62
N LEU A 91 -3.30 21.27 -0.04
CA LEU A 91 -3.22 21.03 -1.48
C LEU A 91 -3.97 22.13 -2.23
N THR A 92 -3.26 22.89 -3.05
CA THR A 92 -3.87 23.92 -3.91
C THR A 92 -4.23 23.37 -5.28
N ASN A 93 -5.19 24.01 -5.96
CA ASN A 93 -5.57 23.67 -7.34
C ASN A 93 -4.37 23.74 -8.30
N LYS A 94 -3.45 24.67 -8.07
CA LYS A 94 -2.23 24.82 -8.88
C LYS A 94 -1.23 23.68 -8.65
N MET A 95 -1.17 23.11 -7.44
CA MET A 95 -0.28 22.01 -7.08
C MET A 95 -0.86 20.62 -7.41
N ALA A 96 -2.17 20.51 -7.49
CA ALA A 96 -2.86 19.23 -7.73
C ALA A 96 -2.34 18.45 -8.97
N PRO A 97 -2.11 19.07 -10.15
CA PRO A 97 -1.55 18.36 -11.30
C PRO A 97 -0.12 17.85 -11.07
N CYS A 98 0.68 18.57 -10.27
CA CYS A 98 2.02 18.14 -9.91
C CYS A 98 1.97 16.91 -8.99
N LEU A 99 1.11 16.91 -7.98
CA LEU A 99 0.90 15.78 -7.09
C LEU A 99 0.48 14.52 -7.87
N ARG A 100 -0.44 14.67 -8.82
CA ARG A 100 -0.86 13.56 -9.70
C ARG A 100 0.30 12.99 -10.51
N ARG A 101 1.13 13.83 -11.10
CA ARG A 101 2.32 13.40 -11.84
C ARG A 101 3.34 12.69 -10.96
N LEU A 102 3.57 13.16 -9.73
CA LEU A 102 4.46 12.49 -8.78
C LEU A 102 3.95 11.10 -8.42
N TYR A 103 2.64 10.95 -8.17
CA TYR A 103 2.02 9.67 -7.91
C TYR A 103 2.18 8.69 -9.09
N GLU A 104 2.01 9.16 -10.32
CA GLU A 104 2.18 8.34 -11.53
C GLU A 104 3.64 7.91 -11.77
N GLN A 105 4.61 8.69 -11.25
CA GLN A 105 6.04 8.36 -11.32
C GLN A 105 6.49 7.35 -10.26
N MET A 106 5.69 7.09 -9.24
CA MET A 106 5.98 6.07 -8.23
C MET A 106 5.84 4.68 -8.82
N THR A 107 6.69 3.78 -8.36
CA THR A 107 6.63 2.35 -8.73
C THR A 107 5.48 1.65 -8.03
N GLU A 108 4.86 0.69 -8.67
CA GLU A 108 3.87 -0.17 -8.03
C GLU A 108 4.55 -1.31 -7.25
N PRO A 109 4.01 -1.71 -6.11
CA PRO A 109 2.83 -1.18 -5.42
C PRO A 109 3.11 0.15 -4.71
N ARG A 110 2.11 1.04 -4.66
CA ARG A 110 2.20 2.38 -4.11
C ARG A 110 1.00 2.71 -3.24
N TRP A 111 1.22 3.46 -2.18
CA TRP A 111 0.20 3.84 -1.20
C TRP A 111 0.17 5.34 -0.97
N VAL A 112 -0.96 5.83 -0.45
CA VAL A 112 -1.17 7.25 -0.18
C VAL A 112 -1.67 7.43 1.25
N LEU A 113 -0.92 8.23 2.04
CA LEU A 113 -1.33 8.69 3.36
C LEU A 113 -1.70 10.18 3.29
N SER A 114 -2.92 10.50 3.65
CA SER A 114 -3.38 11.89 3.79
C SER A 114 -3.11 12.37 5.21
N MET A 115 -2.21 13.36 5.37
CA MET A 115 -1.80 13.87 6.67
C MET A 115 -2.38 15.26 6.94
N GLY A 116 -3.13 15.34 8.00
CA GLY A 116 -3.70 16.59 8.53
C GLY A 116 -5.02 16.99 7.89
N SER A 117 -5.74 17.87 8.57
CA SER A 117 -7.09 18.30 8.18
C SER A 117 -7.14 18.95 6.79
N CYS A 118 -6.09 19.65 6.39
CA CYS A 118 -6.03 20.30 5.07
C CYS A 118 -6.01 19.27 3.94
N ALA A 119 -5.18 18.22 4.05
CA ALA A 119 -5.13 17.15 3.07
C ALA A 119 -6.36 16.25 3.13
N ASN A 120 -6.92 16.02 4.33
CA ASN A 120 -8.07 15.15 4.53
C ASN A 120 -9.38 15.71 3.93
N GLY A 121 -9.59 17.01 4.02
CA GLY A 121 -10.86 17.59 3.57
C GLY A 121 -10.83 19.12 3.34
N GLY A 122 -9.64 19.71 3.24
CA GLY A 122 -9.48 21.16 3.12
C GLY A 122 -9.27 21.88 4.46
N GLY A 123 -9.73 21.31 5.57
CA GLY A 123 -9.53 21.81 6.93
C GLY A 123 -9.93 23.28 7.11
N TYR A 124 -9.04 24.06 7.67
CA TYR A 124 -9.25 25.50 7.89
C TYR A 124 -9.48 26.29 6.59
N TYR A 125 -8.95 25.80 5.46
CA TYR A 125 -9.05 26.43 4.13
C TYR A 125 -10.13 25.82 3.23
N HIS A 126 -11.08 25.07 3.79
CA HIS A 126 -12.10 24.36 3.04
C HIS A 126 -12.88 25.25 2.06
N TYR A 127 -13.19 26.47 2.47
CA TYR A 127 -13.95 27.43 1.65
C TYR A 127 -13.08 28.37 0.81
N SER A 128 -11.76 28.14 0.78
CA SER A 128 -10.87 28.93 -0.07
C SER A 128 -11.06 28.55 -1.55
N TYR A 129 -11.04 29.56 -2.43
CA TYR A 129 -11.18 29.39 -3.87
C TYR A 129 -10.01 28.65 -4.53
N SER A 130 -8.85 28.63 -3.88
CA SER A 130 -7.60 28.08 -4.44
C SER A 130 -7.26 26.68 -3.93
N VAL A 131 -7.99 26.13 -2.96
CA VAL A 131 -7.67 24.91 -2.23
C VAL A 131 -8.54 23.74 -2.71
N VAL A 132 -7.89 22.58 -2.89
CA VAL A 132 -8.58 21.31 -3.13
C VAL A 132 -9.11 20.78 -1.80
N ARG A 133 -10.40 20.49 -1.74
CA ARG A 133 -11.11 20.01 -0.53
C ARG A 133 -10.91 18.51 -0.33
N GLY A 134 -9.69 18.15 0.07
CA GLY A 134 -9.27 16.77 0.24
C GLY A 134 -8.41 16.24 -0.92
N CYS A 135 -7.31 15.58 -0.60
CA CYS A 135 -6.43 14.99 -1.62
C CYS A 135 -7.03 13.71 -2.25
N ASP A 136 -8.06 13.13 -1.62
CA ASP A 136 -8.83 12.00 -2.13
C ASP A 136 -9.57 12.29 -3.44
N ARG A 137 -9.78 13.58 -3.76
CA ARG A 137 -10.30 14.02 -5.07
C ARG A 137 -9.31 13.85 -6.21
N ILE A 138 -8.02 13.72 -5.90
CA ILE A 138 -6.94 13.65 -6.87
C ILE A 138 -6.29 12.27 -6.88
N LEU A 139 -6.09 11.67 -5.70
CA LEU A 139 -5.42 10.38 -5.49
C LEU A 139 -6.29 9.41 -4.69
N PRO A 140 -6.18 8.11 -4.91
CA PRO A 140 -6.75 7.13 -4.02
C PRO A 140 -6.00 7.16 -2.68
N VAL A 141 -6.70 7.42 -1.58
CA VAL A 141 -6.12 7.51 -0.23
C VAL A 141 -6.33 6.19 0.51
N ASP A 142 -5.25 5.62 1.04
CA ASP A 142 -5.25 4.35 1.77
C ASP A 142 -5.44 4.53 3.26
N ALA A 143 -4.92 5.63 3.82
CA ALA A 143 -5.04 5.96 5.24
C ALA A 143 -5.09 7.48 5.47
N TYR A 144 -5.70 7.87 6.59
CA TYR A 144 -5.83 9.25 7.01
C TYR A 144 -5.24 9.47 8.40
N ALA A 145 -4.43 10.51 8.55
CA ALA A 145 -3.92 10.97 9.84
C ALA A 145 -4.62 12.29 10.21
N PRO A 146 -5.55 12.30 11.18
CA PRO A 146 -6.26 13.50 11.59
C PRO A 146 -5.40 14.40 12.49
N GLY A 147 -5.63 15.71 12.40
CA GLY A 147 -4.97 16.72 13.23
C GLY A 147 -4.65 18.00 12.43
N CYS A 148 -4.19 19.05 13.12
CA CYS A 148 -3.81 20.31 12.47
C CYS A 148 -2.65 20.99 13.21
N PRO A 149 -1.40 20.53 13.02
CA PRO A 149 -0.98 19.26 12.44
C PRO A 149 -1.28 18.07 13.36
N PRO A 150 -1.28 16.83 12.86
CA PRO A 150 -1.21 15.64 13.70
C PRO A 150 0.08 15.65 14.51
N THR A 151 0.05 15.13 15.74
CA THR A 151 1.29 14.93 16.52
C THR A 151 2.18 13.87 15.85
N ALA A 152 3.48 13.91 16.14
CA ALA A 152 4.41 12.93 15.60
C ALA A 152 3.99 11.48 15.93
N GLU A 153 3.48 11.26 17.15
CA GLU A 153 2.95 9.96 17.58
C GLU A 153 1.72 9.54 16.76
N ALA A 154 0.81 10.47 16.47
CA ALA A 154 -0.38 10.20 15.65
C ALA A 154 0.00 9.85 14.20
N LEU A 155 1.03 10.50 13.65
CA LEU A 155 1.56 10.17 12.34
C LEU A 155 2.17 8.76 12.34
N ILE A 156 3.05 8.45 13.30
CA ILE A 156 3.67 7.12 13.42
C ILE A 156 2.60 6.04 13.60
N PHE A 157 1.60 6.29 14.43
CA PHE A 157 0.48 5.37 14.61
C PHE A 157 -0.27 5.10 13.28
N SER A 158 -0.55 6.16 12.50
CA SER A 158 -1.20 6.02 11.18
C SER A 158 -0.35 5.22 10.19
N LEU A 159 0.97 5.38 10.24
CA LEU A 159 1.91 4.62 9.41
C LEU A 159 1.95 3.15 9.82
N ILE A 160 1.95 2.83 11.11
CA ILE A 160 1.89 1.45 11.63
C ILE A 160 0.56 0.79 11.23
N GLN A 161 -0.55 1.51 11.30
CA GLN A 161 -1.85 1.01 10.83
C GLN A 161 -1.82 0.70 9.32
N LEU A 162 -1.19 1.57 8.53
CA LEU A 162 -1.01 1.34 7.09
C LEU A 162 -0.12 0.11 6.82
N GLN A 163 0.97 -0.08 7.57
CA GLN A 163 1.81 -1.29 7.49
C GLN A 163 0.99 -2.56 7.75
N GLY A 164 0.14 -2.55 8.77
CA GLY A 164 -0.79 -3.65 9.06
C GLY A 164 -1.76 -3.93 7.91
N LYS A 165 -2.34 -2.88 7.31
CA LYS A 165 -3.22 -2.98 6.13
C LYS A 165 -2.49 -3.57 4.92
N ILE A 166 -1.25 -3.15 4.65
CA ILE A 166 -0.43 -3.66 3.55
C ILE A 166 -0.15 -5.16 3.73
N GLY A 167 0.24 -5.59 4.93
CA GLY A 167 0.47 -7.00 5.24
C GLY A 167 -0.78 -7.86 5.04
N PHE A 168 -1.93 -7.37 5.47
CA PHE A 168 -3.22 -8.05 5.34
C PHE A 168 -3.72 -8.11 3.89
N LEU A 169 -3.69 -7.01 3.14
CA LEU A 169 -4.13 -6.97 1.73
C LEU A 169 -3.35 -7.92 0.84
N LEU A 170 -2.05 -8.06 1.07
CA LEU A 170 -1.22 -9.00 0.29
C LEU A 170 -1.53 -10.46 0.64
N SER A 171 -2.01 -10.76 1.86
CA SER A 171 -2.49 -12.08 2.21
C SER A 171 -3.87 -12.40 1.60
N GLU A 172 -4.76 -11.40 1.50
CA GLU A 172 -6.09 -11.59 0.89
C GLU A 172 -6.06 -11.68 -0.63
N LEU A 173 -5.23 -10.90 -1.31
CA LEU A 173 -5.08 -10.98 -2.76
C LEU A 173 -4.65 -12.39 -3.22
N ASN A 174 -3.91 -13.11 -2.38
CA ASN A 174 -3.58 -14.50 -2.64
C ASN A 174 -4.77 -15.44 -2.46
N SER A 175 -5.63 -15.21 -1.47
CA SER A 175 -6.82 -16.04 -1.29
C SER A 175 -7.87 -15.82 -2.39
N GLN A 176 -7.95 -14.59 -2.94
CA GLN A 176 -8.90 -14.29 -4.04
C GLN A 176 -8.42 -14.81 -5.39
N SER A 177 -7.12 -14.91 -5.64
CA SER A 177 -6.61 -15.54 -6.88
C SER A 177 -6.95 -17.03 -6.96
N GLU A 178 -7.13 -17.70 -5.82
CA GLU A 178 -7.59 -19.08 -5.74
C GLU A 178 -9.08 -19.24 -6.15
N TRP A 179 -9.92 -18.23 -5.90
CA TRP A 179 -11.36 -18.25 -6.27
C TRP A 179 -11.60 -17.99 -7.76
N TYR A 180 -10.83 -17.07 -8.37
CA TYR A 180 -11.00 -16.73 -9.79
C TYR A 180 -10.40 -17.77 -10.76
N GLY A 181 -9.55 -18.69 -10.27
CA GLY A 181 -8.94 -19.75 -11.09
C GLY A 181 -9.86 -20.94 -11.36
N ASN A 182 -11.01 -21.04 -10.72
CA ASN A 182 -11.87 -22.24 -10.80
C ASN A 182 -13.11 -22.09 -11.74
N ASP A 183 -13.38 -20.92 -12.30
CA ASP A 183 -14.58 -20.71 -13.11
C ASP A 183 -14.36 -20.73 -14.63
N HIS A 184 -13.19 -21.13 -15.11
CA HIS A 184 -12.92 -21.29 -16.55
C HIS A 184 -12.23 -22.64 -16.84
N ILE A 185 -12.99 -23.74 -16.70
CA ILE A 185 -12.76 -24.99 -17.45
C ILE A 185 -14.12 -25.57 -17.85
#